data_218449427f74debff650ec482c4fb184
#
_entry.id   218449427f74debff650ec482c4fb184
#
_cell.length_a   1.000
_cell.length_b   1.000
_cell.length_c   1.000
_cell.angle_alpha   90.00
_cell.angle_beta   90.00
_cell.angle_gamma   90.00
#
_symmetry.space_group_name_H-M   'P 1'
#
loop_
_entity.id
_entity.type
_entity.pdbx_description
1 polymer ?
#
loop_
_entity_poly.entity_id
_entity_poly.type
_entity_poly.pdbx_seq_one_letter_code
_entity_poly.pdbx_strand_id
1 'polypeptide(L)'
;MARVFVGHDWAEAHHDVFVEDDSGRRLGGGRLPEGIEGVARFHALVAEHVDDPADVVVATETDRGLFVGSLVAAGYTVLAVNPMSVSRYRERHSTSGAKSDPGDARVLAELARTDHQNHRPIAGDSELVESIKILARGHQSLIWTRQRQLNQLRSTLREFYPGALEAFAELGSNDALAVLAVAPTPSLGRQLSISKIASTLRRGGRQRRVEERAGEIQTALRAEQLAAPDRVSEAMGSVVRALVGVASELTAQIAGLEAELSDRFDEHPAAKVIRSLPGLGMILGARVLAEFGDDPNRYSDAKCRKNYAGTSPITRASGKSHVVLARYARNKRLADACYLWAFASLSSSPGARAFYDTRRANGDTHNRALRALANRLVGLLHGCLRHDTLYDEHTAWGHRTQLAA
;
A
#
# COMPACT_ATOMS: atom_id res chain seq x y z
N MET A 1 25.71 -26.30 -16.71
CA MET A 1 24.73 -26.05 -17.79
C MET A 1 24.81 -24.59 -18.18
N ALA A 2 24.70 -24.25 -19.45
CA ALA A 2 24.74 -22.84 -19.88
C ALA A 2 23.45 -22.12 -19.41
N ARG A 3 23.61 -21.01 -18.74
CA ARG A 3 22.46 -20.17 -18.34
C ARG A 3 22.13 -19.17 -19.43
N VAL A 4 20.84 -18.88 -19.57
CA VAL A 4 20.34 -17.85 -20.47
C VAL A 4 19.78 -16.69 -19.65
N PHE A 5 20.17 -15.47 -20.01
CA PHE A 5 19.74 -14.25 -19.35
C PHE A 5 18.87 -13.42 -20.28
N VAL A 6 17.72 -13.02 -19.79
CA VAL A 6 16.71 -12.32 -20.58
C VAL A 6 16.36 -10.99 -19.92
N GLY A 7 16.41 -9.93 -20.68
CA GLY A 7 15.82 -8.65 -20.31
C GLY A 7 14.45 -8.49 -20.97
N HIS A 8 13.48 -8.14 -20.18
CA HIS A 8 12.11 -7.95 -20.59
C HIS A 8 11.63 -6.55 -20.21
N ASP A 9 11.48 -5.68 -21.20
CA ASP A 9 10.90 -4.36 -21.04
C ASP A 9 9.44 -4.37 -21.46
N TRP A 10 8.56 -3.93 -20.54
CA TRP A 10 7.11 -4.02 -20.68
C TRP A 10 6.51 -2.74 -21.24
N ALA A 11 5.64 -2.88 -22.22
CA ALA A 11 4.72 -1.84 -22.67
C ALA A 11 3.29 -2.41 -22.77
N GLU A 12 2.29 -1.54 -22.91
CA GLU A 12 0.87 -1.93 -22.89
C GLU A 12 0.49 -2.88 -24.05
N ALA A 13 1.07 -2.67 -25.23
CA ALA A 13 0.73 -3.41 -26.44
C ALA A 13 1.80 -4.42 -26.90
N HIS A 14 2.99 -4.35 -26.33
CA HIS A 14 4.12 -5.18 -26.74
C HIS A 14 5.18 -5.27 -25.66
N HIS A 15 6.12 -6.17 -25.84
CA HIS A 15 7.27 -6.36 -24.98
C HIS A 15 8.54 -6.37 -25.81
N ASP A 16 9.54 -5.62 -25.40
CA ASP A 16 10.88 -5.71 -26.00
C ASP A 16 11.73 -6.69 -25.18
N VAL A 17 12.31 -7.67 -25.86
CA VAL A 17 13.05 -8.77 -25.23
C VAL A 17 14.46 -8.84 -25.81
N PHE A 18 15.44 -9.03 -24.94
CA PHE A 18 16.84 -9.26 -25.29
C PHE A 18 17.35 -10.50 -24.58
N VAL A 19 17.98 -11.42 -25.32
CA VAL A 19 18.47 -12.72 -24.82
C VAL A 19 19.98 -12.80 -25.04
N GLU A 20 20.73 -13.15 -23.97
CA GLU A 20 22.18 -13.34 -24.00
C GLU A 20 22.62 -14.56 -23.20
N ASP A 21 23.83 -15.06 -23.51
CA ASP A 21 24.47 -16.14 -22.78
C ASP A 21 25.36 -15.65 -21.62
N ASP A 22 25.99 -16.57 -20.90
CA ASP A 22 26.90 -16.27 -19.77
C ASP A 22 28.04 -15.32 -20.14
N SER A 23 28.47 -15.32 -21.41
CA SER A 23 29.52 -14.44 -21.91
C SER A 23 29.04 -13.03 -22.26
N GLY A 24 27.73 -12.81 -22.29
CA GLY A 24 27.12 -11.58 -22.74
C GLY A 24 26.94 -11.50 -24.26
N ARG A 25 27.13 -12.61 -24.97
CA ARG A 25 26.86 -12.68 -26.40
C ARG A 25 25.38 -12.76 -26.64
N ARG A 26 24.86 -11.87 -27.50
CA ARG A 26 23.45 -11.88 -27.91
C ARG A 26 23.11 -13.22 -28.60
N LEU A 27 22.08 -13.88 -28.08
CA LEU A 27 21.48 -15.09 -28.66
C LEU A 27 20.26 -14.75 -29.51
N GLY A 28 19.42 -13.78 -29.06
CA GLY A 28 18.19 -13.44 -29.74
C GLY A 28 17.55 -12.18 -29.19
N GLY A 29 16.27 -11.96 -29.51
CA GLY A 29 15.47 -10.89 -28.99
C GLY A 29 14.65 -10.22 -30.09
N GLY A 30 13.78 -9.33 -29.67
CA GLY A 30 12.88 -8.57 -30.55
C GLY A 30 11.65 -8.11 -29.83
N ARG A 31 10.71 -7.57 -30.60
CA ARG A 31 9.42 -7.13 -30.11
C ARG A 31 8.39 -8.25 -30.18
N LEU A 32 7.79 -8.55 -29.04
CA LEU A 32 6.74 -9.56 -28.88
C LEU A 32 5.41 -8.85 -28.65
N PRO A 33 4.28 -9.34 -29.20
CA PRO A 33 2.97 -8.78 -28.87
C PRO A 33 2.56 -9.12 -27.43
N GLU A 34 1.67 -8.33 -26.84
CA GLU A 34 0.99 -8.70 -25.59
C GLU A 34 0.10 -9.94 -25.81
N GLY A 35 -0.09 -10.75 -24.77
CA GLY A 35 -1.01 -11.90 -24.76
C GLY A 35 -0.36 -13.24 -25.11
N ILE A 36 -1.19 -14.23 -25.43
CA ILE A 36 -0.78 -15.64 -25.59
C ILE A 36 0.27 -15.81 -26.69
N GLU A 37 0.13 -15.09 -27.78
CA GLU A 37 1.10 -15.17 -28.90
C GLU A 37 2.49 -14.67 -28.46
N GLY A 38 2.55 -13.59 -27.70
CA GLY A 38 3.83 -13.06 -27.20
C GLY A 38 4.49 -14.00 -26.22
N VAL A 39 3.72 -14.62 -25.32
CA VAL A 39 4.22 -15.64 -24.38
C VAL A 39 4.73 -16.86 -25.15
N ALA A 40 3.99 -17.35 -26.14
CA ALA A 40 4.42 -18.49 -26.96
C ALA A 40 5.72 -18.18 -27.73
N ARG A 41 5.84 -16.98 -28.32
CA ARG A 41 7.07 -16.54 -28.99
C ARG A 41 8.24 -16.39 -28.03
N PHE A 42 7.98 -15.91 -26.79
CA PHE A 42 9.00 -15.85 -25.75
C PHE A 42 9.56 -17.24 -25.43
N HIS A 43 8.66 -18.22 -25.18
CA HIS A 43 9.07 -19.60 -24.90
C HIS A 43 9.86 -20.20 -26.06
N ALA A 44 9.39 -20.03 -27.31
CA ALA A 44 10.09 -20.52 -28.49
C ALA A 44 11.52 -19.94 -28.61
N LEU A 45 11.64 -18.62 -28.42
CA LEU A 45 12.94 -17.92 -28.47
C LEU A 45 13.93 -18.44 -27.42
N VAL A 46 13.46 -18.74 -26.21
CA VAL A 46 14.33 -19.24 -25.12
C VAL A 46 14.65 -20.72 -25.32
N ALA A 47 13.69 -21.54 -25.78
CA ALA A 47 13.85 -22.97 -26.00
C ALA A 47 14.86 -23.32 -27.12
N GLU A 48 15.21 -22.36 -27.99
CA GLU A 48 16.30 -22.56 -28.98
C GLU A 48 17.69 -22.68 -28.32
N HIS A 49 17.82 -22.28 -27.04
CA HIS A 49 19.11 -22.13 -26.37
C HIS A 49 19.24 -22.93 -25.08
N VAL A 50 18.14 -23.34 -24.47
CA VAL A 50 18.13 -24.07 -23.19
C VAL A 50 16.87 -24.91 -23.04
N ASP A 51 17.03 -26.13 -22.49
CA ASP A 51 15.94 -27.09 -22.33
C ASP A 51 15.23 -26.93 -20.97
N ASP A 52 15.94 -26.55 -19.92
CA ASP A 52 15.40 -26.42 -18.56
C ASP A 52 15.02 -24.95 -18.25
N PRO A 53 13.76 -24.62 -17.98
CA PRO A 53 13.35 -23.30 -17.56
C PRO A 53 14.09 -22.76 -16.34
N ALA A 54 14.57 -23.64 -15.45
CA ALA A 54 15.32 -23.23 -14.26
C ALA A 54 16.69 -22.59 -14.58
N ASP A 55 17.23 -22.83 -15.77
CA ASP A 55 18.47 -22.25 -16.27
C ASP A 55 18.26 -20.85 -16.91
N VAL A 56 17.02 -20.36 -16.94
CA VAL A 56 16.67 -19.05 -17.49
C VAL A 56 16.43 -18.03 -16.39
N VAL A 57 17.15 -16.91 -16.47
CA VAL A 57 16.98 -15.76 -15.58
C VAL A 57 16.42 -14.58 -16.36
N VAL A 58 15.22 -14.14 -16.00
CA VAL A 58 14.53 -13.02 -16.65
C VAL A 58 14.54 -11.81 -15.72
N ALA A 59 15.04 -10.66 -16.17
CA ALA A 59 14.90 -9.39 -15.44
C ALA A 59 13.83 -8.52 -16.09
N THR A 60 12.96 -7.95 -15.27
CA THR A 60 11.88 -7.03 -15.69
C THR A 60 11.69 -5.91 -14.68
N GLU A 61 11.16 -4.75 -15.10
CA GLU A 61 10.86 -3.63 -14.20
C GLU A 61 9.50 -3.79 -13.48
N THR A 62 8.68 -4.77 -13.86
CA THR A 62 7.37 -5.02 -13.24
C THR A 62 7.31 -6.36 -12.53
N ASP A 63 6.61 -6.42 -11.40
CA ASP A 63 6.36 -7.64 -10.62
C ASP A 63 4.96 -8.23 -10.85
N ARG A 64 4.26 -7.78 -11.89
CA ARG A 64 2.84 -8.11 -12.12
C ARG A 64 2.48 -8.09 -13.61
N GLY A 65 1.31 -8.60 -13.90
CA GLY A 65 0.76 -8.75 -15.25
C GLY A 65 0.72 -10.21 -15.69
N LEU A 66 -0.15 -10.51 -16.62
CA LEU A 66 -0.36 -11.89 -17.09
C LEU A 66 0.89 -12.45 -17.76
N PHE A 67 1.64 -11.63 -18.48
CA PHE A 67 2.88 -12.04 -19.12
C PHE A 67 3.93 -12.46 -18.07
N VAL A 68 4.19 -11.63 -17.06
CA VAL A 68 5.13 -11.96 -15.97
C VAL A 68 4.65 -13.19 -15.19
N GLY A 69 3.36 -13.28 -14.90
CA GLY A 69 2.77 -14.44 -14.23
C GLY A 69 2.97 -15.75 -15.03
N SER A 70 2.84 -15.70 -16.35
CA SER A 70 3.07 -16.87 -17.20
C SER A 70 4.54 -17.32 -17.21
N LEU A 71 5.49 -16.38 -17.16
CA LEU A 71 6.92 -16.70 -17.06
C LEU A 71 7.25 -17.39 -15.72
N VAL A 72 6.69 -16.90 -14.62
CA VAL A 72 6.84 -17.53 -13.29
C VAL A 72 6.24 -18.92 -13.27
N ALA A 73 5.02 -19.08 -13.83
CA ALA A 73 4.33 -20.36 -13.91
C ALA A 73 5.07 -21.38 -14.81
N ALA A 74 5.78 -20.92 -15.82
CA ALA A 74 6.63 -21.76 -16.67
C ALA A 74 7.94 -22.21 -15.99
N GLY A 75 8.25 -21.74 -14.77
CA GLY A 75 9.42 -22.14 -14.00
C GLY A 75 10.67 -21.27 -14.22
N TYR A 76 10.58 -20.17 -14.97
CA TYR A 76 11.70 -19.25 -15.12
C TYR A 76 12.01 -18.51 -13.81
N THR A 77 13.29 -18.21 -13.57
CA THR A 77 13.69 -17.31 -12.47
C THR A 77 13.46 -15.86 -12.90
N VAL A 78 12.32 -15.27 -12.51
CA VAL A 78 11.96 -13.89 -12.86
C VAL A 78 12.36 -12.93 -11.75
N LEU A 79 13.17 -11.92 -12.08
CA LEU A 79 13.67 -10.88 -11.16
C LEU A 79 12.93 -9.57 -11.41
N ALA A 80 12.21 -9.06 -10.38
CA ALA A 80 11.68 -7.71 -10.42
C ALA A 80 12.77 -6.69 -10.05
N VAL A 81 13.22 -5.91 -11.02
CA VAL A 81 14.30 -4.94 -10.86
C VAL A 81 13.72 -3.54 -10.64
N ASN A 82 14.22 -2.85 -9.62
CA ASN A 82 13.80 -1.48 -9.36
C ASN A 82 14.24 -0.55 -10.52
N PRO A 83 13.33 0.27 -11.10
CA PRO A 83 13.66 1.20 -12.19
C PRO A 83 14.85 2.14 -11.89
N MET A 84 15.00 2.56 -10.61
CA MET A 84 16.19 3.33 -10.20
C MET A 84 17.50 2.54 -10.31
N SER A 85 17.45 1.23 -10.11
CA SER A 85 18.64 0.37 -10.27
C SER A 85 18.98 0.23 -11.75
N VAL A 86 17.98 0.06 -12.61
CA VAL A 86 18.15 0.03 -14.08
C VAL A 86 18.74 1.34 -14.59
N SER A 87 18.21 2.50 -14.14
CA SER A 87 18.73 3.83 -14.51
C SER A 87 20.22 3.97 -14.12
N ARG A 88 20.57 3.63 -12.89
CA ARG A 88 21.98 3.71 -12.41
C ARG A 88 22.89 2.74 -13.13
N TYR A 89 22.40 1.56 -13.47
CA TYR A 89 23.17 0.59 -14.25
C TYR A 89 23.43 1.10 -15.65
N ARG A 90 22.42 1.71 -16.31
CA ARG A 90 22.56 2.35 -17.62
C ARG A 90 23.59 3.47 -17.59
N GLU A 91 23.53 4.37 -16.60
CA GLU A 91 24.47 5.48 -16.42
C GLU A 91 25.93 5.02 -16.27
N ARG A 92 26.16 3.82 -15.71
CA ARG A 92 27.47 3.21 -15.60
C ARG A 92 28.08 2.87 -16.98
N HIS A 93 27.26 2.52 -17.95
CA HIS A 93 27.68 2.04 -19.27
C HIS A 93 27.51 3.07 -20.39
N SER A 94 26.69 4.10 -20.19
CA SER A 94 26.45 5.15 -21.18
C SER A 94 26.21 6.49 -20.50
N THR A 95 27.02 7.47 -20.88
CA THR A 95 26.88 8.86 -20.42
C THR A 95 25.98 9.72 -21.33
N SER A 96 25.50 9.15 -22.45
CA SER A 96 24.74 9.89 -23.45
C SER A 96 23.32 10.24 -23.02
N GLY A 97 22.76 9.55 -22.00
CA GLY A 97 21.38 9.71 -21.58
C GLY A 97 20.34 9.19 -22.61
N ALA A 98 20.77 8.57 -23.70
CA ALA A 98 19.87 8.01 -24.71
C ALA A 98 19.04 6.86 -24.11
N LYS A 99 17.74 6.86 -24.39
CA LYS A 99 16.77 5.84 -23.96
C LYS A 99 16.05 5.26 -25.17
N SER A 100 15.95 3.92 -25.21
CA SER A 100 15.12 3.20 -26.18
C SER A 100 14.69 1.86 -25.57
N ASP A 101 13.47 1.40 -25.88
CA ASP A 101 12.91 0.17 -25.33
C ASP A 101 13.81 -1.07 -25.60
N PRO A 102 14.39 -1.29 -26.82
CA PRO A 102 15.37 -2.35 -27.02
C PRO A 102 16.66 -2.17 -26.21
N GLY A 103 17.06 -0.92 -25.94
CA GLY A 103 18.19 -0.61 -25.07
C GLY A 103 17.91 -0.94 -23.61
N ASP A 104 16.67 -0.69 -23.15
CA ASP A 104 16.24 -1.00 -21.80
C ASP A 104 16.14 -2.53 -21.58
N ALA A 105 15.61 -3.29 -22.54
CA ALA A 105 15.63 -4.74 -22.52
C ALA A 105 17.08 -5.29 -22.44
N ARG A 106 18.02 -4.73 -23.20
CA ARG A 106 19.43 -5.11 -23.12
C ARG A 106 20.03 -4.84 -21.73
N VAL A 107 19.81 -3.66 -21.17
CA VAL A 107 20.29 -3.30 -19.83
C VAL A 107 19.75 -4.26 -18.77
N LEU A 108 18.49 -4.67 -18.88
CA LEU A 108 17.87 -5.65 -18.00
C LEU A 108 18.53 -7.03 -18.13
N ALA A 109 18.83 -7.50 -19.36
CA ALA A 109 19.53 -8.75 -19.56
C ALA A 109 20.96 -8.74 -18.96
N GLU A 110 21.74 -7.71 -19.23
CA GLU A 110 23.07 -7.52 -18.64
C GLU A 110 23.03 -7.49 -17.11
N LEU A 111 21.99 -6.88 -16.53
CA LEU A 111 21.77 -6.83 -15.08
C LEU A 111 21.42 -8.23 -14.54
N ALA A 112 20.54 -8.97 -15.24
CA ALA A 112 20.25 -10.37 -14.90
C ALA A 112 21.51 -11.22 -14.92
N ARG A 113 22.39 -11.05 -15.89
CA ARG A 113 23.64 -11.82 -16.02
C ARG A 113 24.67 -11.48 -14.94
N THR A 114 24.89 -10.18 -14.69
CA THR A 114 26.01 -9.71 -13.85
C THR A 114 25.66 -9.53 -12.38
N ASP A 115 24.36 -9.34 -12.05
CA ASP A 115 23.93 -8.89 -10.70
C ASP A 115 22.70 -9.64 -10.16
N HIS A 116 22.29 -10.78 -10.80
CA HIS A 116 21.10 -11.53 -10.40
C HIS A 116 21.09 -11.92 -8.91
N GLN A 117 22.25 -12.21 -8.31
CA GLN A 117 22.38 -12.57 -6.91
C GLN A 117 21.97 -11.44 -5.95
N ASN A 118 21.95 -10.19 -6.39
CA ASN A 118 21.56 -9.01 -5.61
C ASN A 118 20.08 -8.63 -5.82
N HIS A 119 19.41 -9.28 -6.77
CA HIS A 119 17.97 -9.12 -7.03
C HIS A 119 17.18 -10.30 -6.47
N ARG A 120 15.93 -10.03 -6.15
CA ARG A 120 15.03 -11.08 -5.62
C ARG A 120 14.20 -11.64 -6.73
N PRO A 121 14.09 -12.96 -6.85
CA PRO A 121 13.08 -13.59 -7.68
C PRO A 121 11.69 -13.10 -7.27
N ILE A 122 10.81 -12.97 -8.24
CA ILE A 122 9.37 -12.83 -7.96
C ILE A 122 8.98 -14.12 -7.25
N ALA A 123 8.59 -14.01 -6.00
CA ALA A 123 8.29 -15.16 -5.18
C ALA A 123 6.99 -15.83 -5.64
N GLY A 124 6.96 -17.15 -5.53
CA GLY A 124 5.74 -17.92 -5.71
C GLY A 124 4.85 -17.81 -4.49
N ASP A 125 4.22 -16.65 -4.27
CA ASP A 125 3.14 -16.56 -3.29
C ASP A 125 1.99 -17.49 -3.71
N SER A 126 1.25 -18.00 -2.73
CA SER A 126 0.05 -18.79 -3.01
C SER A 126 -1.00 -17.96 -3.74
N GLU A 127 -1.86 -18.61 -4.53
CA GLU A 127 -2.99 -17.95 -5.21
C GLU A 127 -3.89 -17.20 -4.21
N LEU A 128 -4.04 -17.75 -3.01
CA LEU A 128 -4.78 -17.11 -1.93
C LEU A 128 -4.15 -15.77 -1.53
N VAL A 129 -2.82 -15.73 -1.31
CA VAL A 129 -2.13 -14.49 -0.95
C VAL A 129 -2.11 -13.49 -2.10
N GLU A 130 -1.98 -13.93 -3.35
CA GLU A 130 -2.11 -13.03 -4.50
C GLU A 130 -3.52 -12.43 -4.58
N SER A 131 -4.57 -13.22 -4.32
CA SER A 131 -5.96 -12.70 -4.26
C SER A 131 -6.14 -11.68 -3.13
N ILE A 132 -5.64 -11.96 -1.93
CA ILE A 132 -5.62 -11.05 -0.79
C ILE A 132 -4.88 -9.75 -1.15
N LYS A 133 -3.76 -9.85 -1.85
CA LYS A 133 -2.95 -8.70 -2.30
C LYS A 133 -3.71 -7.79 -3.25
N ILE A 134 -4.43 -8.36 -4.23
CA ILE A 134 -5.26 -7.59 -5.17
C ILE A 134 -6.35 -6.83 -4.40
N LEU A 135 -7.10 -7.52 -3.53
CA LEU A 135 -8.16 -6.91 -2.73
C LEU A 135 -7.62 -5.84 -1.77
N ALA A 136 -6.55 -6.13 -1.04
CA ALA A 136 -5.93 -5.20 -0.09
C ALA A 136 -5.42 -3.92 -0.78
N ARG A 137 -4.82 -4.05 -1.96
CA ARG A 137 -4.36 -2.91 -2.77
C ARG A 137 -5.51 -2.10 -3.34
N GLY A 138 -6.55 -2.76 -3.84
CA GLY A 138 -7.80 -2.13 -4.29
C GLY A 138 -8.45 -1.33 -3.17
N HIS A 139 -8.71 -1.98 -2.05
CA HIS A 139 -9.28 -1.39 -0.85
C HIS A 139 -8.49 -0.15 -0.37
N GLN A 140 -7.17 -0.25 -0.24
CA GLN A 140 -6.34 0.88 0.17
C GLN A 140 -6.38 2.04 -0.84
N SER A 141 -6.43 1.73 -2.14
CA SER A 141 -6.53 2.75 -3.20
C SER A 141 -7.85 3.51 -3.11
N LEU A 142 -8.97 2.82 -2.85
CA LEU A 142 -10.27 3.45 -2.66
C LEU A 142 -10.30 4.34 -1.40
N ILE A 143 -9.69 3.91 -0.28
CA ILE A 143 -9.56 4.76 0.92
C ILE A 143 -8.81 6.05 0.61
N TRP A 144 -7.67 5.98 -0.09
CA TRP A 144 -6.91 7.16 -0.47
C TRP A 144 -7.69 8.06 -1.44
N THR A 145 -8.46 7.48 -2.35
CA THR A 145 -9.32 8.23 -3.26
C THR A 145 -10.42 8.93 -2.49
N ARG A 146 -11.11 8.22 -1.57
CA ARG A 146 -12.13 8.83 -0.70
C ARG A 146 -11.54 9.99 0.11
N GLN A 147 -10.36 9.85 0.68
CA GLN A 147 -9.73 10.93 1.44
C GLN A 147 -9.45 12.16 0.58
N ARG A 148 -9.02 11.98 -0.68
CA ARG A 148 -8.85 13.12 -1.60
C ARG A 148 -10.17 13.82 -1.89
N GLN A 149 -11.26 13.08 -2.12
CA GLN A 149 -12.60 13.64 -2.34
C GLN A 149 -13.11 14.41 -1.12
N LEU A 150 -12.92 13.87 0.09
CA LEU A 150 -13.30 14.55 1.33
C LEU A 150 -12.48 15.82 1.57
N ASN A 151 -11.20 15.84 1.22
CA ASN A 151 -10.38 17.04 1.29
C ASN A 151 -10.88 18.11 0.30
N GLN A 152 -11.26 17.72 -0.92
CA GLN A 152 -11.85 18.61 -1.90
C GLN A 152 -13.22 19.13 -1.42
N LEU A 153 -14.09 18.26 -0.88
CA LEU A 153 -15.35 18.64 -0.28
C LEU A 153 -15.15 19.68 0.84
N ARG A 154 -14.17 19.46 1.73
CA ARG A 154 -13.84 20.41 2.80
C ARG A 154 -13.39 21.76 2.24
N SER A 155 -12.55 21.76 1.21
CA SER A 155 -12.11 23.00 0.54
C SER A 155 -13.29 23.75 -0.06
N THR A 156 -14.13 23.06 -0.80
CA THR A 156 -15.33 23.64 -1.43
C THR A 156 -16.30 24.23 -0.37
N LEU A 157 -16.59 23.50 0.70
CA LEU A 157 -17.48 24.00 1.77
C LEU A 157 -16.92 25.23 2.47
N ARG A 158 -15.61 25.32 2.64
CA ARG A 158 -14.94 26.47 3.25
C ARG A 158 -15.18 27.77 2.49
N GLU A 159 -15.36 27.71 1.19
CA GLU A 159 -15.51 28.88 0.32
C GLU A 159 -16.91 29.50 0.40
N PHE A 160 -17.95 28.72 0.74
CA PHE A 160 -19.32 29.24 0.70
C PHE A 160 -20.27 28.71 1.76
N TYR A 161 -19.91 27.64 2.51
CA TYR A 161 -20.80 27.00 3.50
C TYR A 161 -20.06 26.66 4.81
N PRO A 162 -19.54 27.65 5.55
CA PRO A 162 -18.83 27.41 6.80
C PRO A 162 -19.65 26.65 7.85
N GLY A 163 -20.97 26.92 7.97
CA GLY A 163 -21.86 26.24 8.91
C GLY A 163 -21.91 24.73 8.74
N ALA A 164 -21.65 24.20 7.53
CA ALA A 164 -21.53 22.76 7.33
C ALA A 164 -20.25 22.20 7.96
N LEU A 165 -19.17 22.97 7.98
CA LEU A 165 -17.89 22.56 8.63
C LEU A 165 -17.99 22.59 10.16
N GLU A 166 -18.82 23.48 10.72
CA GLU A 166 -19.14 23.54 12.14
C GLU A 166 -20.07 22.39 12.55
N ALA A 167 -21.07 22.07 11.71
CA ALA A 167 -21.98 20.96 11.94
C ALA A 167 -21.29 19.60 11.94
N PHE A 168 -20.22 19.44 11.13
CA PHE A 168 -19.57 18.14 10.90
C PHE A 168 -18.05 18.23 11.04
N ALA A 169 -17.51 17.80 12.18
CA ALA A 169 -16.06 17.66 12.38
C ALA A 169 -15.45 16.67 11.38
N GLU A 170 -16.19 15.59 11.09
CA GLU A 170 -15.80 14.53 10.15
C GLU A 170 -16.76 14.47 8.97
N LEU A 171 -16.33 15.01 7.82
CA LEU A 171 -17.13 15.06 6.59
C LEU A 171 -17.35 13.68 5.94
N GLY A 172 -16.52 12.71 6.26
CA GLY A 172 -16.66 11.33 5.80
C GLY A 172 -17.64 10.48 6.61
N SER A 173 -18.25 11.04 7.65
CA SER A 173 -19.27 10.33 8.43
C SER A 173 -20.59 10.19 7.64
N ASN A 174 -21.31 9.11 7.92
CA ASN A 174 -22.63 8.89 7.31
C ASN A 174 -23.60 10.06 7.56
N ASP A 175 -23.53 10.67 8.75
CA ASP A 175 -24.33 11.84 9.10
C ASP A 175 -24.05 13.02 8.17
N ALA A 176 -22.77 13.35 7.97
CA ALA A 176 -22.37 14.47 7.12
C ALA A 176 -22.77 14.23 5.66
N LEU A 177 -22.47 13.06 5.12
CA LEU A 177 -22.82 12.73 3.74
C LEU A 177 -24.33 12.73 3.53
N ALA A 178 -25.12 12.15 4.46
CA ALA A 178 -26.57 12.12 4.34
C ALA A 178 -27.20 13.53 4.38
N VAL A 179 -26.75 14.40 5.29
CA VAL A 179 -27.31 15.76 5.42
C VAL A 179 -26.85 16.65 4.26
N LEU A 180 -25.58 16.60 3.84
CA LEU A 180 -25.06 17.38 2.71
C LEU A 180 -25.68 16.95 1.37
N ALA A 181 -26.09 15.69 1.23
CA ALA A 181 -26.83 15.23 0.05
C ALA A 181 -28.19 15.94 -0.12
N VAL A 182 -28.88 16.22 0.99
CA VAL A 182 -30.20 16.90 0.97
C VAL A 182 -30.11 18.41 1.11
N ALA A 183 -29.04 18.91 1.71
CA ALA A 183 -28.84 20.35 1.93
C ALA A 183 -27.40 20.78 1.56
N PRO A 184 -27.04 20.75 0.26
CA PRO A 184 -25.72 21.09 -0.21
C PRO A 184 -25.40 22.59 -0.24
N THR A 185 -26.35 23.45 0.14
CA THR A 185 -26.19 24.92 0.19
C THR A 185 -26.60 25.47 1.54
N PRO A 186 -26.08 26.65 1.96
CA PRO A 186 -26.49 27.31 3.20
C PRO A 186 -28.00 27.58 3.27
N SER A 187 -28.59 27.98 2.14
CA SER A 187 -30.05 28.26 2.05
C SER A 187 -30.87 26.99 2.37
N LEU A 188 -30.54 25.86 1.72
CA LEU A 188 -31.20 24.59 1.99
C LEU A 188 -30.96 24.10 3.42
N GLY A 189 -29.76 24.30 3.95
CA GLY A 189 -29.43 23.92 5.34
C GLY A 189 -30.25 24.67 6.37
N ARG A 190 -30.43 25.98 6.22
CA ARG A 190 -31.28 26.79 7.11
C ARG A 190 -32.75 26.36 7.10
N GLN A 191 -33.24 25.82 5.99
CA GLN A 191 -34.63 25.38 5.83
C GLN A 191 -34.91 24.01 6.46
N LEU A 192 -33.86 23.23 6.80
CA LEU A 192 -34.07 21.90 7.40
C LEU A 192 -34.70 22.01 8.77
N SER A 193 -35.79 21.27 8.97
CA SER A 193 -36.39 21.06 10.30
C SER A 193 -35.64 19.97 11.06
N ILE A 194 -35.71 19.98 12.40
CA ILE A 194 -35.16 18.92 13.26
C ILE A 194 -35.68 17.54 12.82
N SER A 195 -36.98 17.42 12.56
CA SER A 195 -37.59 16.17 12.10
C SER A 195 -37.01 15.68 10.77
N LYS A 196 -36.75 16.59 9.81
CA LYS A 196 -36.14 16.24 8.52
C LYS A 196 -34.68 15.80 8.70
N ILE A 197 -33.90 16.49 9.53
CA ILE A 197 -32.52 16.09 9.85
C ILE A 197 -32.54 14.72 10.54
N ALA A 198 -33.36 14.53 11.58
CA ALA A 198 -33.47 13.27 12.32
C ALA A 198 -33.82 12.08 11.39
N SER A 199 -34.80 12.28 10.49
CA SER A 199 -35.15 11.24 9.51
C SER A 199 -34.05 10.95 8.54
N THR A 200 -33.26 11.96 8.16
CA THR A 200 -32.07 11.80 7.28
C THR A 200 -30.96 11.05 8.01
N LEU A 201 -30.67 11.36 9.26
CA LEU A 201 -29.69 10.66 10.08
C LEU A 201 -30.04 9.18 10.28
N ARG A 202 -31.32 8.86 10.52
CA ARG A 202 -31.77 7.46 10.61
C ARG A 202 -31.56 6.69 9.31
N ARG A 203 -31.88 7.30 8.16
CA ARG A 203 -31.60 6.70 6.85
C ARG A 203 -30.12 6.52 6.60
N GLY A 204 -29.26 7.41 7.14
CA GLY A 204 -27.81 7.28 7.13
C GLY A 204 -27.26 6.26 8.12
N GLY A 205 -28.14 5.53 8.86
CA GLY A 205 -27.74 4.46 9.77
C GLY A 205 -27.54 4.87 11.23
N ARG A 206 -27.77 6.16 11.61
CA ARG A 206 -27.67 6.58 13.01
C ARG A 206 -28.84 6.03 13.84
N GLN A 207 -28.52 5.37 14.95
CA GLN A 207 -29.52 4.78 15.85
C GLN A 207 -29.57 5.46 17.22
N ARG A 208 -28.51 6.11 17.67
CA ARG A 208 -28.41 6.69 19.02
C ARG A 208 -28.33 8.21 18.97
N ARG A 209 -28.97 8.87 19.99
CA ARG A 209 -28.96 10.32 20.16
C ARG A 209 -29.36 11.08 18.88
N VAL A 210 -30.36 10.59 18.16
CA VAL A 210 -30.72 11.11 16.84
C VAL A 210 -31.28 12.52 16.92
N GLU A 211 -32.22 12.76 17.84
CA GLU A 211 -32.88 14.05 18.03
C GLU A 211 -31.89 15.11 18.54
N GLU A 212 -31.09 14.76 19.52
CA GLU A 212 -30.06 15.64 20.07
C GLU A 212 -29.08 16.06 18.98
N ARG A 213 -28.56 15.09 18.22
CA ARG A 213 -27.65 15.35 17.09
C ARG A 213 -28.32 16.18 16.00
N ALA A 214 -29.59 15.95 15.71
CA ALA A 214 -30.34 16.75 14.74
C ALA A 214 -30.48 18.20 15.20
N GLY A 215 -30.68 18.45 16.50
CA GLY A 215 -30.72 19.80 17.08
C GLY A 215 -29.36 20.51 16.97
N GLU A 216 -28.26 19.83 17.30
CA GLU A 216 -26.91 20.37 17.16
C GLU A 216 -26.60 20.77 15.69
N ILE A 217 -26.91 19.87 14.74
CA ILE A 217 -26.74 20.14 13.32
C ILE A 217 -27.57 21.33 12.87
N GLN A 218 -28.85 21.38 13.24
CA GLN A 218 -29.72 22.49 12.87
C GLN A 218 -29.19 23.83 13.40
N THR A 219 -28.73 23.86 14.65
CA THR A 219 -28.18 25.06 15.28
C THR A 219 -26.97 25.56 14.48
N ALA A 220 -26.01 24.67 14.12
CA ALA A 220 -24.86 25.04 13.34
C ALA A 220 -25.21 25.52 11.92
N LEU A 221 -26.15 24.83 11.24
CA LEU A 221 -26.57 25.22 9.87
C LEU A 221 -27.34 26.53 9.81
N ARG A 222 -28.04 26.93 10.91
CA ARG A 222 -28.78 28.17 11.02
C ARG A 222 -27.98 29.35 11.56
N ALA A 223 -26.80 29.07 12.12
CA ALA A 223 -25.93 30.13 12.62
C ALA A 223 -25.63 31.17 11.52
N GLU A 224 -25.45 32.40 11.94
CA GLU A 224 -25.04 33.50 11.05
C GLU A 224 -23.64 33.17 10.48
N GLN A 225 -23.51 33.26 9.15
CA GLN A 225 -22.29 32.94 8.45
C GLN A 225 -22.11 33.79 7.21
N LEU A 226 -20.87 33.94 6.75
CA LEU A 226 -20.59 34.56 5.47
C LEU A 226 -21.27 33.78 4.36
N ALA A 227 -21.87 34.48 3.41
CA ALA A 227 -22.59 33.90 2.29
C ALA A 227 -22.00 34.33 0.96
N ALA A 228 -21.89 33.40 0.05
CA ALA A 228 -21.61 33.68 -1.36
C ALA A 228 -22.88 34.18 -2.07
N PRO A 229 -22.78 34.93 -3.20
CA PRO A 229 -23.93 35.28 -4.02
C PRO A 229 -24.74 34.04 -4.43
N ASP A 230 -26.06 34.17 -4.57
CA ASP A 230 -26.99 33.05 -4.76
C ASP A 230 -26.59 32.13 -5.93
N ARG A 231 -26.30 32.68 -7.10
CA ARG A 231 -25.89 31.91 -8.28
C ARG A 231 -24.59 31.14 -8.05
N VAL A 232 -23.63 31.72 -7.31
CA VAL A 232 -22.38 31.06 -6.93
C VAL A 232 -22.66 29.93 -5.93
N SER A 233 -23.51 30.20 -4.95
CA SER A 233 -23.93 29.21 -3.94
C SER A 233 -24.65 28.02 -4.59
N GLU A 234 -25.53 28.24 -5.58
CA GLU A 234 -26.19 27.17 -6.33
C GLU A 234 -25.21 26.31 -7.12
N ALA A 235 -24.25 26.95 -7.82
CA ALA A 235 -23.21 26.25 -8.59
C ALA A 235 -22.32 25.41 -7.66
N MET A 236 -21.86 26.00 -6.54
CA MET A 236 -21.09 25.30 -5.50
C MET A 236 -21.89 24.14 -4.88
N GLY A 237 -23.18 24.32 -4.64
CA GLY A 237 -24.08 23.28 -4.14
C GLY A 237 -24.18 22.09 -5.11
N SER A 238 -24.11 22.33 -6.41
CA SER A 238 -24.06 21.25 -7.42
C SER A 238 -22.75 20.46 -7.34
N VAL A 239 -21.62 21.14 -7.14
CA VAL A 239 -20.31 20.49 -6.91
C VAL A 239 -20.33 19.67 -5.61
N VAL A 240 -20.88 20.23 -4.52
CA VAL A 240 -21.02 19.51 -3.24
C VAL A 240 -21.83 18.24 -3.42
N ARG A 241 -22.99 18.30 -4.12
CA ARG A 241 -23.78 17.08 -4.40
C ARG A 241 -22.99 16.02 -5.12
N ALA A 242 -22.22 16.40 -6.13
CA ALA A 242 -21.38 15.46 -6.89
C ALA A 242 -20.31 14.82 -5.99
N LEU A 243 -19.57 15.63 -5.21
CA LEU A 243 -18.53 15.14 -4.30
C LEU A 243 -19.09 14.22 -3.21
N VAL A 244 -20.24 14.56 -2.64
CA VAL A 244 -20.94 13.73 -1.64
C VAL A 244 -21.38 12.40 -2.25
N GLY A 245 -21.92 12.41 -3.46
CA GLY A 245 -22.30 11.18 -4.19
C GLY A 245 -21.11 10.25 -4.40
N VAL A 246 -20.01 10.80 -4.90
CA VAL A 246 -18.77 10.02 -5.09
C VAL A 246 -18.22 9.49 -3.76
N ALA A 247 -18.19 10.31 -2.71
CA ALA A 247 -17.70 9.89 -1.39
C ALA A 247 -18.58 8.79 -0.76
N SER A 248 -19.89 8.85 -0.96
CA SER A 248 -20.85 7.85 -0.48
C SER A 248 -20.66 6.52 -1.20
N GLU A 249 -20.52 6.54 -2.54
CA GLU A 249 -20.28 5.34 -3.32
C GLU A 249 -18.93 4.70 -2.94
N LEU A 250 -17.87 5.48 -2.83
CA LEU A 250 -16.56 4.98 -2.37
C LEU A 250 -16.66 4.33 -0.99
N THR A 251 -17.49 4.87 -0.09
CA THR A 251 -17.69 4.29 1.24
C THR A 251 -18.35 2.91 1.16
N ALA A 252 -19.35 2.76 0.29
CA ALA A 252 -20.02 1.47 0.08
C ALA A 252 -19.08 0.44 -0.55
N GLN A 253 -18.30 0.83 -1.57
CA GLN A 253 -17.34 -0.06 -2.23
C GLN A 253 -16.18 -0.47 -1.29
N ILE A 254 -15.71 0.44 -0.45
CA ILE A 254 -14.71 0.12 0.57
C ILE A 254 -15.24 -0.96 1.52
N ALA A 255 -16.48 -0.81 2.02
CA ALA A 255 -17.08 -1.79 2.91
C ALA A 255 -17.27 -3.18 2.24
N GLY A 256 -17.62 -3.21 0.95
CA GLY A 256 -17.70 -4.45 0.18
C GLY A 256 -16.36 -5.16 0.08
N LEU A 257 -15.30 -4.42 -0.28
CA LEU A 257 -13.95 -5.00 -0.34
C LEU A 257 -13.41 -5.38 1.05
N GLU A 258 -13.80 -4.69 2.12
CA GLU A 258 -13.44 -5.09 3.50
C GLU A 258 -14.02 -6.44 3.87
N ALA A 259 -15.27 -6.71 3.52
CA ALA A 259 -15.91 -7.98 3.79
C ALA A 259 -15.20 -9.13 3.03
N GLU A 260 -15.00 -8.97 1.72
CA GLU A 260 -14.33 -9.99 0.89
C GLU A 260 -12.88 -10.22 1.33
N LEU A 261 -12.14 -9.14 1.66
CA LEU A 261 -10.77 -9.22 2.15
C LEU A 261 -10.69 -9.96 3.49
N SER A 262 -11.67 -9.75 4.36
CA SER A 262 -11.78 -10.41 5.66
C SER A 262 -11.96 -11.92 5.49
N ASP A 263 -12.89 -12.33 4.64
CA ASP A 263 -13.19 -13.73 4.40
C ASP A 263 -11.95 -14.48 3.86
N ARG A 264 -11.31 -13.93 2.82
CA ARG A 264 -10.10 -14.55 2.25
C ARG A 264 -8.91 -14.56 3.22
N PHE A 265 -8.78 -13.53 4.05
CA PHE A 265 -7.70 -13.51 5.04
C PHE A 265 -7.89 -14.60 6.11
N ASP A 266 -9.11 -14.87 6.55
CA ASP A 266 -9.40 -15.91 7.52
C ASP A 266 -9.15 -17.33 6.98
N GLU A 267 -9.20 -17.54 5.67
CA GLU A 267 -8.83 -18.80 5.03
C GLU A 267 -7.32 -19.09 5.13
N HIS A 268 -6.49 -18.07 5.34
CA HIS A 268 -5.03 -18.22 5.29
C HIS A 268 -4.47 -18.80 6.60
N PRO A 269 -3.61 -19.86 6.56
CA PRO A 269 -3.07 -20.51 7.77
C PRO A 269 -2.39 -19.53 8.75
N ALA A 270 -1.66 -18.55 8.25
CA ALA A 270 -0.98 -17.55 9.07
C ALA A 270 -1.92 -16.49 9.69
N ALA A 271 -3.21 -16.44 9.32
CA ALA A 271 -4.14 -15.41 9.82
C ALA A 271 -4.22 -15.41 11.36
N LYS A 272 -4.28 -16.57 11.98
CA LYS A 272 -4.31 -16.73 13.44
C LYS A 272 -3.06 -16.13 14.10
N VAL A 273 -1.88 -16.42 13.55
CA VAL A 273 -0.60 -15.90 14.07
C VAL A 273 -0.55 -14.38 13.89
N ILE A 274 -0.90 -13.86 12.71
CA ILE A 274 -0.87 -12.44 12.41
C ILE A 274 -1.83 -11.67 13.33
N ARG A 275 -3.06 -12.16 13.52
CA ARG A 275 -4.08 -11.54 14.37
C ARG A 275 -3.73 -11.60 15.88
N SER A 276 -2.85 -12.47 16.30
CA SER A 276 -2.39 -12.50 17.68
C SER A 276 -1.52 -11.29 18.05
N LEU A 277 -0.91 -10.63 17.06
CA LEU A 277 -0.08 -9.45 17.32
C LEU A 277 -0.93 -8.22 17.67
N PRO A 278 -0.51 -7.42 18.64
CA PRO A 278 -1.28 -6.26 19.10
C PRO A 278 -1.46 -5.23 17.99
N GLY A 279 -2.69 -4.80 17.76
CA GLY A 279 -3.05 -3.80 16.75
C GLY A 279 -3.19 -4.34 15.32
N LEU A 280 -2.97 -5.63 15.07
CA LEU A 280 -3.28 -6.27 13.79
C LEU A 280 -4.69 -6.89 13.83
N GLY A 281 -5.70 -6.08 13.49
CA GLY A 281 -7.03 -6.59 13.16
C GLY A 281 -7.07 -7.19 11.76
N MET A 282 -8.25 -7.61 11.31
CA MET A 282 -8.49 -8.26 10.01
C MET A 282 -7.85 -7.49 8.86
N ILE A 283 -8.21 -6.23 8.68
CA ILE A 283 -7.80 -5.43 7.52
C ILE A 283 -6.30 -5.10 7.54
N LEU A 284 -5.75 -4.71 8.68
CA LEU A 284 -4.30 -4.44 8.76
C LEU A 284 -3.49 -5.73 8.66
N GLY A 285 -3.97 -6.83 9.24
CA GLY A 285 -3.36 -8.16 9.12
C GLY A 285 -3.31 -8.63 7.67
N ALA A 286 -4.44 -8.53 6.97
CA ALA A 286 -4.53 -8.84 5.54
C ALA A 286 -3.59 -7.98 4.68
N ARG A 287 -3.50 -6.67 4.93
CA ARG A 287 -2.56 -5.77 4.24
C ARG A 287 -1.09 -6.15 4.49
N VAL A 288 -0.76 -6.50 5.72
CA VAL A 288 0.58 -6.91 6.11
C VAL A 288 0.95 -8.24 5.44
N LEU A 289 0.05 -9.23 5.45
CA LEU A 289 0.23 -10.50 4.74
C LEU A 289 0.38 -10.29 3.23
N ALA A 290 -0.53 -9.54 2.62
CA ALA A 290 -0.55 -9.23 1.20
C ALA A 290 0.78 -8.68 0.67
N GLU A 291 1.37 -7.77 1.42
CA GLU A 291 2.60 -7.10 0.97
C GLU A 291 3.88 -7.84 1.40
N PHE A 292 3.85 -8.66 2.46
CA PHE A 292 4.96 -9.56 2.79
C PHE A 292 4.95 -10.84 1.98
N GLY A 293 3.78 -11.32 1.58
CA GLY A 293 3.62 -12.63 0.96
C GLY A 293 3.78 -13.80 1.94
N ASP A 294 3.57 -15.01 1.46
CA ASP A 294 3.61 -16.25 2.22
C ASP A 294 4.75 -17.21 1.80
N ASP A 295 5.54 -16.87 0.78
CA ASP A 295 6.73 -17.65 0.44
C ASP A 295 7.71 -17.68 1.64
N PRO A 296 7.96 -18.88 2.23
CA PRO A 296 8.81 -19.03 3.41
C PRO A 296 10.27 -18.63 3.17
N ASN A 297 10.73 -18.70 1.91
CA ASN A 297 12.10 -18.41 1.52
C ASN A 297 12.34 -16.94 1.15
N ARG A 298 11.28 -16.12 1.06
CA ARG A 298 11.39 -14.71 0.67
C ARG A 298 12.30 -13.89 1.57
N TYR A 299 12.34 -14.19 2.87
CA TYR A 299 13.12 -13.44 3.86
C TYR A 299 14.02 -14.38 4.65
N SER A 300 15.33 -14.32 4.40
CA SER A 300 16.33 -15.11 5.13
C SER A 300 16.33 -14.84 6.63
N ASP A 301 16.03 -13.58 7.04
CA ASP A 301 16.02 -13.15 8.42
C ASP A 301 15.04 -11.97 8.68
N ALA A 302 14.88 -11.61 9.94
CA ALA A 302 14.06 -10.48 10.37
C ALA A 302 14.59 -9.14 9.82
N LYS A 303 15.90 -9.00 9.60
CA LYS A 303 16.51 -7.77 9.05
C LYS A 303 16.09 -7.56 7.60
N CYS A 304 16.07 -8.62 6.80
CA CYS A 304 15.57 -8.58 5.43
C CYS A 304 14.09 -8.16 5.37
N ARG A 305 13.23 -8.73 6.22
CA ARG A 305 11.82 -8.35 6.32
C ARG A 305 11.63 -6.89 6.74
N LYS A 306 12.37 -6.40 7.74
CA LYS A 306 12.37 -5.00 8.19
C LYS A 306 12.84 -4.03 7.11
N ASN A 307 13.86 -4.42 6.33
CA ASN A 307 14.38 -3.63 5.22
C ASN A 307 13.31 -3.47 4.12
N TYR A 308 12.65 -4.55 3.76
CA TYR A 308 11.57 -4.55 2.77
C TYR A 308 10.38 -3.68 3.22
N ALA A 309 9.98 -3.78 4.48
CA ALA A 309 8.95 -2.94 5.08
C ALA A 309 9.34 -1.45 5.17
N GLY A 310 10.63 -1.14 5.01
CA GLY A 310 11.14 0.24 5.15
C GLY A 310 11.12 0.77 6.57
N THR A 311 10.97 -0.11 7.56
CA THR A 311 10.99 0.24 8.98
C THR A 311 12.41 0.38 9.53
N SER A 312 13.39 -0.32 8.93
CA SER A 312 14.80 -0.19 9.27
C SER A 312 15.36 1.17 8.85
N PRO A 313 16.15 1.84 9.70
CA PRO A 313 16.86 3.05 9.32
C PRO A 313 17.96 2.77 8.30
N ILE A 314 18.43 3.83 7.64
CA ILE A 314 19.64 3.84 6.82
C ILE A 314 20.72 4.60 7.57
N THR A 315 21.90 4.00 7.71
CA THR A 315 23.07 4.69 8.23
C THR A 315 23.90 5.20 7.06
N ARG A 316 24.25 6.48 7.07
CA ARG A 316 25.27 7.07 6.22
C ARG A 316 26.46 7.43 7.10
N ALA A 317 27.57 6.76 6.89
CA ALA A 317 28.81 7.02 7.58
C ALA A 317 29.89 7.37 6.54
N SER A 318 30.58 8.48 6.73
CA SER A 318 31.70 8.91 5.91
C SER A 318 32.67 9.68 6.79
N GLY A 319 33.87 9.15 6.96
CA GLY A 319 34.87 9.71 7.88
C GLY A 319 34.30 9.88 9.30
N LYS A 320 34.31 11.11 9.82
CA LYS A 320 33.77 11.43 11.16
C LYS A 320 32.23 11.64 11.19
N SER A 321 31.58 11.65 10.03
CA SER A 321 30.13 11.88 9.94
C SER A 321 29.35 10.57 10.04
N HIS A 322 28.38 10.51 10.95
CA HIS A 322 27.49 9.37 11.13
C HIS A 322 26.04 9.86 11.26
N VAL A 323 25.22 9.63 10.23
CA VAL A 323 23.83 10.08 10.20
C VAL A 323 22.89 8.89 9.99
N VAL A 324 21.84 8.83 10.82
CA VAL A 324 20.79 7.82 10.74
C VAL A 324 19.53 8.43 10.13
N LEU A 325 19.14 7.95 8.95
CA LEU A 325 18.04 8.49 8.16
C LEU A 325 16.89 7.48 8.05
N ALA A 326 15.69 8.00 7.75
CA ALA A 326 14.57 7.17 7.35
C ALA A 326 14.83 6.56 5.96
N ARG A 327 14.40 5.29 5.78
CA ARG A 327 14.48 4.62 4.48
C ARG A 327 13.37 5.11 3.56
N TYR A 328 13.73 5.70 2.41
CA TYR A 328 12.77 6.15 1.39
C TYR A 328 12.46 5.06 0.35
N ALA A 329 13.48 4.33 -0.10
CA ALA A 329 13.29 3.19 -1.00
C ALA A 329 12.66 2.03 -0.23
N ARG A 330 11.34 1.84 -0.39
CA ARG A 330 10.54 0.87 0.35
C ARG A 330 9.21 0.62 -0.34
N ASN A 331 8.56 -0.48 0.00
CA ASN A 331 7.16 -0.69 -0.34
C ASN A 331 6.29 0.33 0.43
N LYS A 332 5.68 1.28 -0.30
CA LYS A 332 4.91 2.38 0.30
C LYS A 332 3.64 1.88 1.00
N ARG A 333 2.97 0.85 0.44
CA ARG A 333 1.73 0.28 1.01
C ARG A 333 2.02 -0.46 2.31
N LEU A 334 3.09 -1.24 2.33
CA LEU A 334 3.52 -1.93 3.54
C LEU A 334 3.99 -0.95 4.63
N ALA A 335 4.72 0.09 4.24
CA ALA A 335 5.15 1.12 5.19
C ALA A 335 3.97 1.87 5.83
N ASP A 336 2.90 2.12 5.08
CA ASP A 336 1.66 2.68 5.58
C ASP A 336 0.97 1.70 6.55
N ALA A 337 0.82 0.44 6.16
CA ALA A 337 0.26 -0.59 7.04
C ALA A 337 1.07 -0.76 8.33
N CYS A 338 2.40 -0.78 8.27
CA CYS A 338 3.27 -0.87 9.44
C CYS A 338 3.17 0.38 10.35
N TYR A 339 2.97 1.55 9.78
CA TYR A 339 2.76 2.78 10.56
C TYR A 339 1.43 2.73 11.32
N LEU A 340 0.33 2.38 10.64
CA LEU A 340 -0.99 2.22 11.25
C LEU A 340 -0.99 1.11 12.31
N TRP A 341 -0.32 0.00 12.04
CA TRP A 341 -0.13 -1.08 13.00
C TRP A 341 0.59 -0.62 14.27
N ALA A 342 1.71 0.07 14.13
CA ALA A 342 2.43 0.61 15.28
C ALA A 342 1.57 1.58 16.09
N PHE A 343 0.78 2.43 15.43
CA PHE A 343 -0.15 3.32 16.11
C PHE A 343 -1.26 2.54 16.85
N ALA A 344 -1.90 1.58 16.19
CA ALA A 344 -2.95 0.77 16.80
C ALA A 344 -2.45 -0.08 17.97
N SER A 345 -1.19 -0.55 17.93
CA SER A 345 -0.60 -1.33 19.01
C SER A 345 -0.44 -0.57 20.33
N LEU A 346 -0.42 0.77 20.31
CA LEU A 346 -0.28 1.60 21.50
C LEU A 346 -1.44 1.45 22.51
N SER A 347 -2.62 1.09 22.04
CA SER A 347 -3.81 0.89 22.88
C SER A 347 -3.96 -0.55 23.35
N SER A 348 -3.30 -1.53 22.72
CA SER A 348 -3.50 -2.97 22.96
C SER A 348 -2.30 -3.70 23.55
N SER A 349 -1.10 -3.04 23.60
CA SER A 349 0.12 -3.63 24.17
C SER A 349 0.80 -2.64 25.13
N PRO A 350 0.84 -2.95 26.43
CA PRO A 350 1.59 -2.17 27.41
C PRO A 350 3.07 -2.01 27.07
N GLY A 351 3.70 -3.08 26.57
CA GLY A 351 5.11 -3.05 26.15
C GLY A 351 5.36 -2.17 24.92
N ALA A 352 4.46 -2.19 23.93
CA ALA A 352 4.51 -1.29 22.79
C ALA A 352 4.35 0.16 23.23
N ARG A 353 3.42 0.44 24.13
CA ARG A 353 3.19 1.75 24.72
C ARG A 353 4.42 2.24 25.48
N ALA A 354 4.96 1.45 26.39
CA ALA A 354 6.17 1.81 27.16
C ALA A 354 7.37 2.06 26.25
N PHE A 355 7.54 1.24 25.20
CA PHE A 355 8.59 1.47 24.20
C PHE A 355 8.43 2.81 23.51
N TYR A 356 7.23 3.12 23.03
CA TYR A 356 6.94 4.39 22.37
C TYR A 356 7.18 5.58 23.31
N ASP A 357 6.67 5.55 24.55
CA ASP A 357 6.83 6.63 25.53
C ASP A 357 8.30 6.88 25.88
N THR A 358 9.10 5.80 26.05
CA THR A 358 10.56 5.90 26.24
C THR A 358 11.22 6.61 25.04
N ARG A 359 10.84 6.28 23.82
CA ARG A 359 11.38 6.94 22.61
C ARG A 359 11.00 8.44 22.57
N ARG A 360 9.76 8.76 22.96
CA ARG A 360 9.28 10.16 23.04
C ARG A 360 10.03 10.94 24.12
N ALA A 361 10.25 10.34 25.29
CA ALA A 361 11.02 10.94 26.38
C ALA A 361 12.48 11.21 25.98
N ASN A 362 13.06 10.35 25.13
CA ASN A 362 14.42 10.55 24.58
C ASN A 362 14.48 11.53 23.40
N GLY A 363 13.42 12.32 23.15
CA GLY A 363 13.39 13.38 22.15
C GLY A 363 13.03 12.95 20.73
N ASP A 364 12.63 11.69 20.51
CA ASP A 364 12.14 11.29 19.18
C ASP A 364 10.81 11.98 18.85
N THR A 365 10.64 12.43 17.61
CA THR A 365 9.34 12.90 17.13
C THR A 365 8.33 11.74 17.10
N HIS A 366 7.02 12.05 17.12
CA HIS A 366 5.95 11.06 17.03
C HIS A 366 6.20 10.03 15.91
N ASN A 367 6.44 10.49 14.68
CA ASN A 367 6.66 9.64 13.53
C ASN A 367 7.96 8.80 13.63
N ARG A 368 8.99 9.32 14.30
CA ARG A 368 10.24 8.59 14.51
C ARG A 368 10.05 7.48 15.55
N ALA A 369 9.34 7.75 16.63
CA ALA A 369 9.01 6.77 17.66
C ALA A 369 8.12 5.63 17.11
N LEU A 370 7.07 5.97 16.35
CA LEU A 370 6.23 4.96 15.67
C LEU A 370 7.01 4.10 14.68
N ARG A 371 7.92 4.69 13.89
CA ARG A 371 8.76 3.92 12.96
C ARG A 371 9.69 2.94 13.70
N ALA A 372 10.25 3.37 14.83
CA ALA A 372 11.07 2.50 15.67
C ALA A 372 10.24 1.35 16.27
N LEU A 373 9.01 1.64 16.70
CA LEU A 373 8.06 0.63 17.17
C LEU A 373 7.68 -0.35 16.06
N ALA A 374 7.31 0.15 14.87
CA ALA A 374 7.03 -0.67 13.70
C ALA A 374 8.19 -1.62 13.36
N ASN A 375 9.42 -1.12 13.41
CA ASN A 375 10.61 -1.95 13.17
C ASN A 375 10.75 -3.11 14.18
N ARG A 376 10.37 -2.90 15.45
CA ARG A 376 10.35 -3.96 16.45
C ARG A 376 9.21 -4.94 16.20
N LEU A 377 8.00 -4.44 15.94
CA LEU A 377 6.82 -5.26 15.66
C LEU A 377 7.01 -6.18 14.44
N VAL A 378 7.62 -5.68 13.36
CA VAL A 378 7.98 -6.50 12.19
C VAL A 378 8.96 -7.61 12.56
N GLY A 379 9.87 -7.35 13.50
CA GLY A 379 10.76 -8.40 14.01
C GLY A 379 10.04 -9.47 14.81
N LEU A 380 9.09 -9.07 15.66
CA LEU A 380 8.24 -10.00 16.43
C LEU A 380 7.36 -10.84 15.48
N LEU A 381 6.73 -10.22 14.51
CA LEU A 381 5.96 -10.92 13.45
C LEU A 381 6.83 -11.96 12.74
N HIS A 382 8.06 -11.62 12.36
CA HIS A 382 8.95 -12.57 11.71
C HIS A 382 9.23 -13.78 12.59
N GLY A 383 9.47 -13.57 13.89
CA GLY A 383 9.66 -14.67 14.86
C GLY A 383 8.42 -15.55 14.99
N CYS A 384 7.24 -14.94 15.17
CA CYS A 384 5.98 -15.67 15.28
C CYS A 384 5.69 -16.52 14.04
N LEU A 385 5.86 -15.94 12.82
CA LEU A 385 5.65 -16.67 11.57
C LEU A 385 6.67 -17.79 11.33
N ARG A 386 7.95 -17.57 11.72
CA ARG A 386 9.00 -18.56 11.53
C ARG A 386 8.84 -19.80 12.43
N HIS A 387 8.30 -19.60 13.62
CA HIS A 387 8.13 -20.66 14.63
C HIS A 387 6.70 -21.14 14.77
N ASP A 388 5.78 -20.62 13.95
CA ASP A 388 4.34 -20.87 14.02
C ASP A 388 3.79 -20.70 15.45
N THR A 389 4.19 -19.60 16.10
CA THR A 389 3.80 -19.31 17.49
C THR A 389 2.95 -18.05 17.56
N LEU A 390 1.97 -18.05 18.46
CA LEU A 390 1.21 -16.85 18.74
C LEU A 390 2.07 -15.82 19.46
N TYR A 391 1.72 -14.55 19.28
CA TYR A 391 2.35 -13.46 20.02
C TYR A 391 2.09 -13.61 21.53
N ASP A 392 3.15 -13.43 22.31
CA ASP A 392 3.10 -13.35 23.76
C ASP A 392 3.76 -12.05 24.25
N GLU A 393 3.00 -11.27 25.00
CA GLU A 393 3.42 -9.94 25.47
C GLU A 393 4.67 -10.02 26.37
N HIS A 394 4.70 -10.98 27.28
CA HIS A 394 5.80 -11.12 28.24
C HIS A 394 7.10 -11.51 27.51
N THR A 395 7.04 -12.47 26.62
CA THR A 395 8.18 -12.88 25.80
C THR A 395 8.69 -11.73 24.92
N ALA A 396 7.78 -10.95 24.34
CA ALA A 396 8.14 -9.86 23.45
C ALA A 396 8.84 -8.69 24.15
N TRP A 397 8.51 -8.41 25.43
CA TRP A 397 8.95 -7.21 26.14
C TRP A 397 9.65 -7.47 27.48
N GLY A 398 9.53 -8.67 28.09
CA GLY A 398 9.98 -8.98 29.44
C GLY A 398 11.47 -8.73 29.74
N HIS A 399 12.36 -8.93 28.76
CA HIS A 399 13.79 -8.65 28.90
C HIS A 399 14.12 -7.13 29.03
N ARG A 400 13.17 -6.24 28.81
CA ARG A 400 13.35 -4.79 29.00
C ARG A 400 12.91 -4.33 30.39
N THR A 401 11.98 -5.01 31.00
CA THR A 401 11.53 -4.72 32.36
C THR A 401 12.64 -5.04 33.37
N GLN A 402 13.49 -6.03 33.06
CA GLN A 402 14.66 -6.38 33.88
C GLN A 402 15.85 -5.40 33.77
N LEU A 403 15.93 -4.61 32.69
CA LEU A 403 16.99 -3.60 32.50
C LEU A 403 16.60 -2.22 33.05
N ALA A 404 15.35 -2.04 33.47
CA ALA A 404 14.83 -0.78 34.02
C ALA A 404 14.56 -0.86 35.54
N ALA A 405 14.77 -2.03 36.14
CA ALA A 405 14.80 -2.27 37.58
C ALA A 405 16.25 -2.42 38.08
#